data_359644a39780ede7a1361b25900d4382
#
_entry.id   359644a39780ede7a1361b25900d4382
#
_cell.length_a   1.000
_cell.length_b   1.000
_cell.length_c   1.000
_cell.angle_alpha   90.00
_cell.angle_beta   90.00
_cell.angle_gamma   90.00
#
_symmetry.space_group_name_H-M   'P 1'
#
loop_
_entity.id
_entity.type
_entity.pdbx_description
1 polymer ?
#
loop_
_entity_poly.entity_id
_entity_poly.type
_entity_poly.pdbx_seq_one_letter_code
_entity_poly.pdbx_strand_id
1 'polypeptide(L)'
;MQIRKSIKKLQNLLFLFLLYFSAYCFTEEIERLDPELAGFSDERLNRIEPAMQRYIDESLTPGVLTAIMRDGKLVYFNTQGYMDVENKIPLKEDAIFRIASMTKPIASIALMILWEEGHFQLNDPVSKFIQSFAEAKVSSTSDVSGKTGYLEDPKRPITIRDMLTHTAGLANSYIGNTDSYRSLMNIPRPESNAEQVDRLSKLPLNYHPGEQWQYSAATNVVGHLVEIISGQSLDIFLKERIFSPLDMKDTHFYLDDTKGGRLTAQYAPGKKNKITLQDPGTEQSRWITSPRNIFSGGGGLVSTARDYLRFQQMVLNGGELNGVRILAPGTVSLILENHTGDLPIWLTGPGTGFGLGYGIIIDRGEAATPLSEGSAYWGGAYCTLSWIDRKNDLIGLVMTQVRPYTHINIRRDFQVLTYQALIK
;
A
#
# COMPACT_ATOMS: atom_id res chain seq x y z
N MET A 1 55.99 13.60 -28.88
CA MET A 1 54.78 13.55 -29.76
C MET A 1 53.95 12.27 -29.60
N GLN A 2 54.54 11.12 -29.33
CA GLN A 2 53.83 9.84 -29.10
C GLN A 2 52.97 9.79 -27.85
N ILE A 3 53.40 10.35 -26.70
CA ILE A 3 52.67 10.33 -25.42
C ILE A 3 51.34 11.10 -25.51
N ARG A 4 51.27 12.22 -26.21
CA ARG A 4 50.03 13.00 -26.41
C ARG A 4 48.99 12.27 -27.27
N LYS A 5 49.42 11.40 -28.20
CA LYS A 5 48.50 10.57 -29.01
C LYS A 5 47.89 9.43 -28.20
N SER A 6 48.62 8.85 -27.25
CA SER A 6 48.11 7.78 -26.37
C SER A 6 47.10 8.31 -25.36
N ILE A 7 47.31 9.50 -24.79
CA ILE A 7 46.35 10.12 -23.83
C ILE A 7 45.05 10.48 -24.53
N LYS A 8 45.08 11.02 -25.76
CA LYS A 8 43.84 11.29 -26.52
C LYS A 8 43.10 10.01 -26.91
N LYS A 9 43.78 8.90 -27.20
CA LYS A 9 43.15 7.61 -27.44
C LYS A 9 42.46 7.05 -26.20
N LEU A 10 43.11 7.19 -25.04
CA LEU A 10 42.53 6.76 -23.75
C LEU A 10 41.31 7.61 -23.33
N GLN A 11 41.39 8.93 -23.54
CA GLN A 11 40.25 9.83 -23.29
C GLN A 11 39.07 9.56 -24.21
N ASN A 12 39.32 9.26 -25.50
CA ASN A 12 38.24 8.88 -26.42
C ASN A 12 37.66 7.49 -26.12
N LEU A 13 38.46 6.55 -25.63
CA LEU A 13 37.94 5.24 -25.15
C LEU A 13 37.08 5.39 -23.88
N LEU A 14 37.52 6.24 -22.93
CA LEU A 14 36.75 6.54 -21.72
C LEU A 14 35.43 7.29 -22.05
N PHE A 15 35.47 8.18 -23.03
CA PHE A 15 34.26 8.91 -23.48
C PHE A 15 33.28 7.99 -24.25
N LEU A 16 33.78 7.04 -25.03
CA LEU A 16 32.97 6.00 -25.66
C LEU A 16 32.40 5.01 -24.64
N PHE A 17 33.14 4.67 -23.59
CA PHE A 17 32.64 3.81 -22.50
C PHE A 17 31.56 4.51 -21.66
N LEU A 18 31.70 5.82 -21.41
CA LEU A 18 30.68 6.64 -20.74
C LEU A 18 29.44 6.86 -21.61
N LEU A 19 29.57 6.95 -22.94
CA LEU A 19 28.43 7.01 -23.87
C LEU A 19 27.72 5.68 -24.03
N TYR A 20 28.39 4.54 -23.86
CA TYR A 20 27.73 3.22 -23.86
C TYR A 20 26.99 2.93 -22.57
N PHE A 21 27.36 3.53 -21.43
CA PHE A 21 26.65 3.38 -20.15
C PHE A 21 25.45 4.33 -19.97
N SER A 22 25.37 5.40 -20.78
CA SER A 22 24.26 6.38 -20.69
C SER A 22 23.08 6.11 -21.62
N ALA A 23 23.06 4.99 -22.37
CA ALA A 23 22.05 4.72 -23.40
C ALA A 23 21.09 3.55 -23.06
N TYR A 24 21.05 3.06 -21.82
CA TYR A 24 20.07 2.05 -21.43
C TYR A 24 19.14 2.55 -20.32
N CYS A 25 18.49 3.69 -20.58
CA CYS A 25 17.28 4.03 -19.87
C CYS A 25 16.07 3.53 -20.71
N PHE A 26 16.03 2.22 -20.97
CA PHE A 26 14.80 1.59 -21.40
C PHE A 26 13.87 1.58 -20.18
N THR A 27 12.76 2.26 -20.29
CA THR A 27 11.58 1.95 -19.46
C THR A 27 11.20 0.52 -19.82
N GLU A 28 11.70 -0.43 -19.03
CA GLU A 28 11.39 -1.84 -19.25
C GLU A 28 9.91 -2.03 -18.98
N GLU A 29 9.11 -2.14 -20.02
CA GLU A 29 7.71 -2.53 -19.90
C GLU A 29 7.65 -3.91 -19.23
N ILE A 30 6.64 -4.14 -18.38
CA ILE A 30 6.43 -5.47 -17.83
C ILE A 30 6.14 -6.41 -19.02
N GLU A 31 6.97 -7.42 -19.19
CA GLU A 31 6.84 -8.38 -20.28
C GLU A 31 5.46 -9.05 -20.22
N ARG A 32 4.80 -9.17 -21.38
CA ARG A 32 3.52 -9.88 -21.49
C ARG A 32 3.76 -11.36 -21.78
N LEU A 33 2.95 -12.20 -21.17
CA LEU A 33 2.94 -13.65 -21.40
C LEU A 33 1.56 -14.04 -21.91
N ASP A 34 1.55 -14.94 -22.91
CA ASP A 34 0.32 -15.55 -23.38
C ASP A 34 -0.38 -16.28 -22.23
N PRO A 35 -1.67 -16.04 -22.00
CA PRO A 35 -2.40 -16.61 -20.88
C PRO A 35 -2.36 -18.14 -20.83
N GLU A 36 -2.46 -18.82 -21.97
CA GLU A 36 -2.42 -20.29 -22.01
C GLU A 36 -1.04 -20.85 -21.63
N LEU A 37 0.03 -20.15 -22.03
CA LEU A 37 1.39 -20.48 -21.61
C LEU A 37 1.59 -20.22 -20.12
N ALA A 38 0.89 -19.23 -19.57
CA ALA A 38 0.87 -18.94 -18.14
C ALA A 38 -0.08 -19.86 -17.34
N GLY A 39 -0.70 -20.86 -17.96
CA GLY A 39 -1.63 -21.79 -17.30
C GLY A 39 -3.01 -21.23 -17.02
N PHE A 40 -3.41 -20.18 -17.72
CA PHE A 40 -4.77 -19.65 -17.71
C PHE A 40 -5.56 -20.11 -18.94
N SER A 41 -6.88 -20.14 -18.81
CA SER A 41 -7.80 -20.31 -19.92
C SER A 41 -8.25 -18.93 -20.44
N ASP A 42 -7.97 -18.63 -21.70
CA ASP A 42 -8.42 -17.41 -22.36
C ASP A 42 -9.95 -17.23 -22.30
N GLU A 43 -10.70 -18.31 -22.61
CA GLU A 43 -12.16 -18.30 -22.52
C GLU A 43 -12.64 -17.84 -21.14
N ARG A 44 -11.96 -18.29 -20.09
CA ARG A 44 -12.32 -17.97 -18.70
C ARG A 44 -11.85 -16.58 -18.28
N LEU A 45 -10.67 -16.12 -18.74
CA LEU A 45 -10.22 -14.74 -18.54
C LEU A 45 -11.17 -13.72 -19.16
N ASN A 46 -11.73 -14.05 -20.32
CA ASN A 46 -12.72 -13.21 -21.02
C ASN A 46 -14.03 -12.99 -20.22
N ARG A 47 -14.25 -13.67 -19.11
CA ARG A 47 -15.36 -13.43 -18.18
C ARG A 47 -15.11 -12.22 -17.27
N ILE A 48 -13.85 -11.76 -17.12
CA ILE A 48 -13.51 -10.63 -16.27
C ILE A 48 -14.09 -9.33 -16.80
N GLU A 49 -13.87 -9.06 -18.09
CA GLU A 49 -14.29 -7.79 -18.72
C GLU A 49 -15.78 -7.52 -18.56
N PRO A 50 -16.72 -8.41 -18.96
CA PRO A 50 -18.16 -8.14 -18.81
C PRO A 50 -18.60 -8.05 -17.34
N ALA A 51 -17.94 -8.77 -16.42
CA ALA A 51 -18.24 -8.67 -15.01
C ALA A 51 -17.85 -7.32 -14.41
N MET A 52 -16.71 -6.76 -14.82
CA MET A 52 -16.27 -5.43 -14.40
C MET A 52 -17.09 -4.33 -15.08
N GLN A 53 -17.43 -4.49 -16.37
CA GLN A 53 -18.24 -3.55 -17.14
C GLN A 53 -19.62 -3.32 -16.50
N ARG A 54 -20.24 -4.36 -15.97
CA ARG A 54 -21.52 -4.24 -15.26
C ARG A 54 -21.52 -3.17 -14.17
N TYR A 55 -20.44 -3.07 -13.37
CA TYR A 55 -20.33 -2.05 -12.33
C TYR A 55 -20.31 -0.62 -12.90
N ILE A 56 -19.74 -0.45 -14.09
CA ILE A 56 -19.68 0.83 -14.80
C ILE A 56 -21.04 1.17 -15.39
N ASP A 57 -21.68 0.22 -16.09
CA ASP A 57 -22.98 0.38 -16.73
C ASP A 57 -24.09 0.72 -15.71
N GLU A 58 -24.01 0.13 -14.53
CA GLU A 58 -24.89 0.43 -13.39
C GLU A 58 -24.52 1.74 -12.67
N SER A 59 -23.47 2.45 -13.11
CA SER A 59 -22.94 3.68 -12.50
C SER A 59 -22.55 3.52 -11.03
N LEU A 60 -21.99 2.36 -10.65
CA LEU A 60 -21.53 2.05 -9.30
C LEU A 60 -20.04 2.36 -9.12
N THR A 61 -19.28 2.46 -10.21
CA THR A 61 -17.86 2.87 -10.25
C THR A 61 -17.60 3.68 -11.53
N PRO A 62 -16.65 4.65 -11.50
CA PRO A 62 -16.33 5.44 -12.70
C PRO A 62 -15.61 4.62 -13.76
N GLY A 63 -14.72 3.75 -13.34
CA GLY A 63 -13.90 2.91 -14.18
C GLY A 63 -13.13 1.90 -13.31
N VAL A 64 -12.60 0.90 -13.96
CA VAL A 64 -11.88 -0.21 -13.33
C VAL A 64 -10.62 -0.54 -14.13
N LEU A 65 -9.50 -0.64 -13.44
CA LEU A 65 -8.28 -1.25 -13.95
C LEU A 65 -8.08 -2.60 -13.25
N THR A 66 -7.86 -3.65 -14.02
CA THR A 66 -7.56 -5.00 -13.52
C THR A 66 -6.30 -5.54 -14.16
N ALA A 67 -5.45 -6.19 -13.35
CA ALA A 67 -4.21 -6.80 -13.83
C ALA A 67 -3.91 -8.10 -13.10
N ILE A 68 -3.34 -9.06 -13.83
CA ILE A 68 -2.87 -10.34 -13.33
C ILE A 68 -1.45 -10.54 -13.85
N MET A 69 -0.51 -10.82 -12.94
CA MET A 69 0.84 -11.28 -13.29
C MET A 69 1.02 -12.72 -12.83
N ARG A 70 1.81 -13.46 -13.56
CA ARG A 70 2.29 -14.79 -13.18
C ARG A 70 3.72 -14.99 -13.69
N ASP A 71 4.56 -15.66 -12.91
CA ASP A 71 5.97 -15.91 -13.26
C ASP A 71 6.71 -14.63 -13.67
N GLY A 72 6.43 -13.50 -12.98
CA GLY A 72 7.04 -12.20 -13.24
C GLY A 72 6.52 -11.48 -14.49
N LYS A 73 5.53 -12.01 -15.19
CA LYS A 73 5.02 -11.48 -16.46
C LYS A 73 3.55 -11.12 -16.40
N LEU A 74 3.15 -10.16 -17.22
CA LEU A 74 1.77 -9.67 -17.29
C LEU A 74 0.94 -10.62 -18.16
N VAL A 75 -0.03 -11.33 -17.54
CA VAL A 75 -0.94 -12.26 -18.21
C VAL A 75 -2.21 -11.57 -18.67
N TYR A 76 -2.73 -10.66 -17.83
CA TYR A 76 -3.96 -9.93 -18.11
C TYR A 76 -3.83 -8.49 -17.64
N PHE A 77 -4.28 -7.55 -18.47
CA PHE A 77 -4.34 -6.14 -18.12
C PHE A 77 -5.48 -5.47 -18.90
N ASN A 78 -6.41 -4.88 -18.18
CA ASN A 78 -7.55 -4.22 -18.81
C ASN A 78 -7.95 -2.93 -18.08
N THR A 79 -8.36 -1.92 -18.84
CA THR A 79 -8.92 -0.66 -18.34
C THR A 79 -10.29 -0.44 -18.97
N GLN A 80 -11.29 -0.14 -18.15
CA GLN A 80 -12.68 0.08 -18.58
C GLN A 80 -13.26 1.32 -17.93
N GLY A 81 -14.16 2.01 -18.61
CA GLY A 81 -14.83 3.21 -18.13
C GLY A 81 -13.95 4.45 -18.18
N TYR A 82 -14.08 5.31 -17.18
CA TYR A 82 -13.54 6.65 -17.20
C TYR A 82 -12.64 6.92 -15.98
N MET A 83 -11.58 7.70 -16.17
CA MET A 83 -10.85 8.33 -15.09
C MET A 83 -11.54 9.62 -14.60
N ASP A 84 -12.39 10.23 -15.45
CA ASP A 84 -13.23 11.38 -15.15
C ASP A 84 -14.55 11.21 -15.93
N VAL A 85 -15.64 10.95 -15.23
CA VAL A 85 -16.96 10.68 -15.81
C VAL A 85 -17.57 11.96 -16.36
N GLU A 86 -17.44 13.09 -15.64
CA GLU A 86 -18.04 14.37 -16.01
C GLU A 86 -17.47 14.88 -17.34
N ASN A 87 -16.16 14.72 -17.52
CA ASN A 87 -15.47 15.15 -18.73
C ASN A 87 -15.32 14.02 -19.77
N LYS A 88 -15.87 12.82 -19.50
CA LYS A 88 -15.79 11.64 -20.37
C LYS A 88 -14.37 11.27 -20.78
N ILE A 89 -13.42 11.44 -19.86
CA ILE A 89 -12.02 11.08 -20.10
C ILE A 89 -11.86 9.57 -19.84
N PRO A 90 -11.52 8.76 -20.85
CA PRO A 90 -11.37 7.31 -20.70
C PRO A 90 -10.28 6.97 -19.67
N LEU A 91 -10.47 5.86 -18.95
CA LEU A 91 -9.44 5.34 -18.06
C LEU A 91 -8.27 4.80 -18.89
N LYS A 92 -7.07 5.31 -18.60
CA LYS A 92 -5.83 4.94 -19.28
C LYS A 92 -4.99 3.97 -18.45
N GLU A 93 -4.10 3.22 -19.10
CA GLU A 93 -3.18 2.28 -18.46
C GLU A 93 -2.21 2.98 -17.50
N ASP A 94 -1.82 4.22 -17.79
CA ASP A 94 -0.92 5.05 -17.02
C ASP A 94 -1.62 5.99 -16.02
N ALA A 95 -2.91 5.77 -15.78
CA ALA A 95 -3.68 6.55 -14.82
C ALA A 95 -3.11 6.42 -13.40
N ILE A 96 -3.08 7.53 -12.69
CA ILE A 96 -2.62 7.61 -11.30
C ILE A 96 -3.81 7.50 -10.37
N PHE A 97 -3.75 6.56 -9.44
CA PHE A 97 -4.80 6.26 -8.47
C PHE A 97 -4.39 6.67 -7.07
N ARG A 98 -5.31 7.14 -6.26
CA ARG A 98 -5.14 7.25 -4.82
C ARG A 98 -5.18 5.84 -4.24
N ILE A 99 -4.05 5.33 -3.75
CA ILE A 99 -3.96 3.95 -3.27
C ILE A 99 -4.30 3.79 -1.78
N ALA A 100 -4.47 4.90 -1.06
CA ALA A 100 -4.81 4.89 0.36
C ALA A 100 -4.01 3.84 1.15
N SER A 101 -4.70 2.92 1.84
CA SER A 101 -4.05 1.95 2.73
C SER A 101 -3.13 0.95 2.05
N MET A 102 -3.11 0.87 0.71
CA MET A 102 -2.04 0.14 0.01
C MET A 102 -0.65 0.82 0.16
N THR A 103 -0.59 2.01 0.75
CA THR A 103 0.66 2.64 1.24
C THR A 103 1.30 1.83 2.38
N LYS A 104 0.52 1.13 3.20
CA LYS A 104 1.00 0.44 4.41
C LYS A 104 2.07 -0.62 4.16
N PRO A 105 1.91 -1.53 3.19
CA PRO A 105 2.97 -2.46 2.82
C PRO A 105 4.29 -1.75 2.47
N ILE A 106 4.22 -0.65 1.71
CA ILE A 106 5.40 0.12 1.30
C ILE A 106 6.09 0.76 2.52
N ALA A 107 5.33 1.40 3.41
CA ALA A 107 5.88 2.01 4.63
C ALA A 107 6.45 0.94 5.60
N SER A 108 5.82 -0.23 5.68
CA SER A 108 6.31 -1.35 6.49
C SER A 108 7.63 -1.89 5.94
N ILE A 109 7.74 -2.08 4.63
CA ILE A 109 9.00 -2.50 3.98
C ILE A 109 10.09 -1.45 4.20
N ALA A 110 9.78 -0.15 4.13
CA ALA A 110 10.74 0.91 4.43
C ALA A 110 11.31 0.78 5.85
N LEU A 111 10.47 0.51 6.84
CA LEU A 111 10.95 0.28 8.21
C LEU A 111 11.76 -1.01 8.32
N MET A 112 11.39 -2.07 7.59
CA MET A 112 12.12 -3.34 7.58
C MET A 112 13.48 -3.26 6.88
N ILE A 113 13.70 -2.31 5.96
CA ILE A 113 15.05 -1.99 5.43
C ILE A 113 15.96 -1.55 6.59
N LEU A 114 15.48 -0.63 7.44
CA LEU A 114 16.25 -0.15 8.59
C LEU A 114 16.42 -1.23 9.67
N TRP A 115 15.48 -2.18 9.77
CA TRP A 115 15.63 -3.35 10.62
C TRP A 115 16.76 -4.27 10.14
N GLU A 116 16.86 -4.56 8.84
CA GLU A 116 17.97 -5.33 8.24
C GLU A 116 19.33 -4.64 8.46
N GLU A 117 19.34 -3.32 8.45
CA GLU A 117 20.54 -2.52 8.71
C GLU A 117 20.95 -2.51 10.20
N GLY A 118 20.16 -3.15 11.08
CA GLY A 118 20.48 -3.33 12.49
C GLY A 118 20.14 -2.14 13.39
N HIS A 119 19.35 -1.19 12.94
CA HIS A 119 19.03 0.02 13.69
C HIS A 119 18.11 -0.25 14.91
N PHE A 120 17.31 -1.31 14.86
CA PHE A 120 16.39 -1.69 15.95
C PHE A 120 16.03 -3.18 15.91
N GLN A 121 15.35 -3.66 16.97
CA GLN A 121 14.70 -4.97 17.01
C GLN A 121 13.18 -4.82 17.01
N LEU A 122 12.45 -5.80 16.43
CA LEU A 122 10.98 -5.76 16.37
C LEU A 122 10.31 -5.64 17.73
N ASN A 123 10.93 -6.19 18.78
CA ASN A 123 10.44 -6.12 20.14
C ASN A 123 10.96 -4.90 20.94
N ASP A 124 11.74 -4.02 20.31
CA ASP A 124 12.12 -2.76 20.97
C ASP A 124 10.86 -1.92 21.24
N PRO A 125 10.80 -1.25 22.41
CA PRO A 125 9.70 -0.36 22.71
C PRO A 125 9.74 0.87 21.77
N VAL A 126 8.58 1.28 21.27
CA VAL A 126 8.46 2.48 20.43
C VAL A 126 8.98 3.72 21.15
N SER A 127 8.84 3.76 22.48
CA SER A 127 9.35 4.85 23.32
C SER A 127 10.87 5.03 23.30
N LYS A 128 11.62 4.05 22.82
CA LYS A 128 13.07 4.17 22.56
C LYS A 128 13.36 5.27 21.50
N PHE A 129 12.45 5.46 20.58
CA PHE A 129 12.58 6.40 19.46
C PHE A 129 11.62 7.60 19.61
N ILE A 130 10.42 7.38 20.12
CA ILE A 130 9.36 8.39 20.30
C ILE A 130 8.95 8.40 21.77
N GLN A 131 9.64 9.26 22.55
CA GLN A 131 9.53 9.29 24.01
C GLN A 131 8.10 9.45 24.53
N SER A 132 7.22 10.15 23.81
CA SER A 132 5.83 10.36 24.24
C SER A 132 5.02 9.07 24.41
N PHE A 133 5.41 7.96 23.78
CA PHE A 133 4.80 6.65 24.01
C PHE A 133 5.18 5.98 25.33
N ALA A 134 6.17 6.51 26.06
CA ALA A 134 6.49 6.00 27.40
C ALA A 134 5.39 6.31 28.43
N GLU A 135 4.59 7.35 28.18
CA GLU A 135 3.50 7.80 29.03
C GLU A 135 2.12 7.25 28.59
N ALA A 136 2.08 6.32 27.65
CA ALA A 136 0.84 5.75 27.16
C ALA A 136 0.00 5.14 28.29
N LYS A 137 -1.30 5.34 28.26
CA LYS A 137 -2.27 4.76 29.21
C LYS A 137 -3.31 3.98 28.43
N VAL A 138 -3.89 2.98 29.06
CA VAL A 138 -4.99 2.18 28.53
C VAL A 138 -6.29 2.65 29.17
N SER A 139 -7.34 2.81 28.36
CA SER A 139 -8.68 3.08 28.86
C SER A 139 -9.31 1.78 29.38
N SER A 140 -9.63 1.73 30.65
CA SER A 140 -10.18 0.52 31.33
C SER A 140 -11.63 0.22 31.01
N THR A 141 -12.33 1.08 30.26
CA THR A 141 -13.71 0.83 29.87
C THR A 141 -13.83 0.38 28.44
N SER A 142 -14.41 -0.80 28.27
CA SER A 142 -14.95 -1.30 27.01
C SER A 142 -16.29 -0.65 26.64
N ASP A 143 -16.64 0.51 27.23
CA ASP A 143 -17.88 1.18 26.90
C ASP A 143 -17.76 1.85 25.53
N VAL A 144 -18.48 1.29 24.57
CA VAL A 144 -18.63 1.81 23.20
C VAL A 144 -19.16 3.25 23.15
N SER A 145 -19.62 3.82 24.28
CA SER A 145 -20.12 5.20 24.36
C SER A 145 -19.01 6.25 24.44
N GLY A 146 -17.73 5.84 24.53
CA GLY A 146 -16.60 6.77 24.58
C GLY A 146 -16.46 7.57 25.89
N LYS A 147 -17.20 7.21 26.93
CA LYS A 147 -16.99 7.77 28.27
C LYS A 147 -15.76 7.13 28.88
N THR A 148 -14.73 7.94 29.13
CA THR A 148 -13.47 7.56 29.77
C THR A 148 -13.75 6.95 31.15
N GLY A 149 -13.47 5.64 31.28
CA GLY A 149 -13.20 5.05 32.60
C GLY A 149 -11.86 5.57 33.16
N TYR A 150 -11.41 4.92 34.22
CA TYR A 150 -10.07 5.25 34.74
C TYR A 150 -9.00 4.78 33.76
N LEU A 151 -7.88 5.50 33.73
CA LEU A 151 -6.71 5.15 32.94
C LEU A 151 -5.78 4.28 33.79
N GLU A 152 -5.21 3.26 33.16
CA GLU A 152 -4.22 2.37 33.77
C GLU A 152 -2.96 2.24 32.93
N ASP A 153 -1.90 1.75 33.53
CA ASP A 153 -0.66 1.49 32.81
C ASP A 153 -0.80 0.30 31.87
N PRO A 154 -0.18 0.33 30.70
CA PRO A 154 -0.11 -0.84 29.83
C PRO A 154 0.60 -2.00 30.56
N LYS A 155 0.13 -3.24 30.37
CA LYS A 155 0.79 -4.43 30.91
C LYS A 155 2.24 -4.61 30.44
N ARG A 156 2.57 -4.05 29.29
CA ARG A 156 3.91 -3.95 28.74
C ARG A 156 4.04 -2.74 27.82
N PRO A 157 5.25 -2.28 27.52
CA PRO A 157 5.45 -1.23 26.52
C PRO A 157 4.92 -1.65 25.14
N ILE A 158 4.51 -0.66 24.35
CA ILE A 158 4.17 -0.84 22.92
C ILE A 158 5.47 -1.11 22.17
N THR A 159 5.52 -2.17 21.39
CA THR A 159 6.68 -2.53 20.56
C THR A 159 6.53 -2.05 19.12
N ILE A 160 7.64 -1.99 18.37
CA ILE A 160 7.63 -1.68 16.93
C ILE A 160 6.81 -2.75 16.18
N ARG A 161 6.89 -4.03 16.60
CA ARG A 161 6.04 -5.10 16.06
C ARG A 161 4.56 -4.80 16.23
N ASP A 162 4.12 -4.31 17.39
CA ASP A 162 2.72 -3.95 17.61
C ASP A 162 2.22 -2.87 16.64
N MET A 163 3.09 -1.91 16.26
CA MET A 163 2.76 -0.90 15.25
C MET A 163 2.60 -1.52 13.85
N LEU A 164 3.50 -2.43 13.46
CA LEU A 164 3.48 -3.10 12.16
C LEU A 164 2.30 -4.06 12.01
N THR A 165 1.82 -4.64 13.12
CA THR A 165 0.75 -5.65 13.14
C THR A 165 -0.62 -5.11 13.54
N HIS A 166 -0.76 -3.82 13.83
CA HIS A 166 -1.99 -3.22 14.37
C HIS A 166 -2.46 -3.83 15.71
N THR A 167 -1.55 -4.28 16.56
CA THR A 167 -1.84 -4.78 17.91
C THR A 167 -1.45 -3.80 19.03
N ALA A 168 -1.10 -2.57 18.68
CA ALA A 168 -0.64 -1.54 19.63
C ALA A 168 -1.74 -0.96 20.54
N GLY A 169 -3.02 -1.20 20.25
CA GLY A 169 -4.13 -0.59 20.99
C GLY A 169 -4.43 0.86 20.64
N LEU A 170 -3.79 1.43 19.63
CA LEU A 170 -3.97 2.85 19.26
C LEU A 170 -5.41 3.17 18.89
N ALA A 171 -5.89 4.33 19.34
CA ALA A 171 -7.17 4.89 18.96
C ALA A 171 -7.29 5.09 17.44
N ASN A 172 -8.49 5.04 16.93
CA ASN A 172 -8.81 5.25 15.52
C ASN A 172 -10.16 5.95 15.34
N SER A 173 -10.53 6.24 14.09
CA SER A 173 -11.79 6.91 13.76
C SER A 173 -13.01 6.00 13.71
N TYR A 174 -12.89 4.72 14.05
CA TYR A 174 -13.95 3.71 13.87
C TYR A 174 -14.44 3.10 15.18
N ILE A 175 -13.54 2.81 16.13
CA ILE A 175 -13.84 2.07 17.37
C ILE A 175 -13.13 2.72 18.57
N GLY A 176 -13.76 2.68 19.74
CA GLY A 176 -13.23 3.19 21.00
C GLY A 176 -13.27 4.71 21.06
N ASN A 177 -12.17 5.36 21.42
CA ASN A 177 -12.07 6.80 21.61
C ASN A 177 -12.14 7.62 20.31
N THR A 178 -13.14 7.34 19.46
CA THR A 178 -13.27 7.90 18.11
C THR A 178 -13.43 9.41 18.09
N ASP A 179 -14.17 9.99 19.03
CA ASP A 179 -14.41 11.45 19.08
C ASP A 179 -13.14 12.17 19.53
N SER A 180 -12.44 11.64 20.54
CA SER A 180 -11.13 12.15 20.96
C SER A 180 -10.11 12.07 19.83
N TYR A 181 -10.09 10.94 19.10
CA TYR A 181 -9.25 10.79 17.92
C TYR A 181 -9.56 11.84 16.85
N ARG A 182 -10.83 12.00 16.48
CA ARG A 182 -11.25 12.96 15.45
C ARG A 182 -10.94 14.39 15.84
N SER A 183 -11.22 14.78 17.09
CA SER A 183 -10.95 16.10 17.61
C SER A 183 -9.45 16.41 17.58
N LEU A 184 -8.61 15.50 18.10
CA LEU A 184 -7.18 15.73 18.22
C LEU A 184 -6.45 15.69 16.86
N MET A 185 -6.94 14.88 15.92
CA MET A 185 -6.26 14.65 14.64
C MET A 185 -6.67 15.62 13.53
N ASN A 186 -7.79 16.33 13.67
CA ASN A 186 -8.36 17.10 12.56
C ASN A 186 -8.41 18.62 12.78
N ILE A 187 -8.31 19.11 14.03
CA ILE A 187 -8.54 20.54 14.32
C ILE A 187 -7.50 21.10 15.31
N PRO A 188 -6.58 21.93 14.86
CA PRO A 188 -6.17 22.18 13.45
C PRO A 188 -5.50 20.94 12.85
N ARG A 189 -5.41 20.89 11.52
CA ARG A 189 -4.66 19.81 10.85
C ARG A 189 -3.20 19.82 11.33
N PRO A 190 -2.59 18.66 11.64
CA PRO A 190 -1.16 18.60 11.98
C PRO A 190 -0.28 19.17 10.87
N GLU A 191 0.81 19.82 11.24
CA GLU A 191 1.74 20.45 10.28
C GLU A 191 2.89 19.52 9.86
N SER A 192 3.05 18.36 10.54
CA SER A 192 4.08 17.36 10.24
C SER A 192 3.69 15.98 10.71
N ASN A 193 4.43 14.95 10.23
CA ASN A 193 4.29 13.59 10.75
C ASN A 193 4.62 13.52 12.25
N ALA A 194 5.64 14.24 12.70
CA ALA A 194 6.02 14.30 14.11
C ALA A 194 4.87 14.82 14.99
N GLU A 195 4.24 15.91 14.60
CA GLU A 195 3.09 16.47 15.33
C GLU A 195 1.89 15.50 15.30
N GLN A 196 1.63 14.88 14.14
CA GLN A 196 0.57 13.89 14.02
C GLN A 196 0.76 12.73 15.00
N VAL A 197 1.99 12.23 15.10
CA VAL A 197 2.34 11.09 15.97
C VAL A 197 2.34 11.52 17.46
N ASP A 198 2.84 12.71 17.77
CA ASP A 198 2.78 13.26 19.13
C ASP A 198 1.34 13.43 19.63
N ARG A 199 0.43 13.93 18.78
CA ARG A 199 -1.01 13.99 19.09
C ARG A 199 -1.60 12.59 19.33
N LEU A 200 -1.23 11.61 18.50
CA LEU A 200 -1.73 10.24 18.60
C LEU A 200 -1.25 9.56 19.89
N SER A 201 -0.02 9.80 20.34
CA SER A 201 0.54 9.23 21.56
C SER A 201 -0.15 9.70 22.84
N LYS A 202 -0.82 10.86 22.81
CA LYS A 202 -1.58 11.42 23.92
C LYS A 202 -2.97 10.82 24.11
N LEU A 203 -3.43 10.03 23.13
CA LEU A 203 -4.72 9.35 23.23
C LEU A 203 -4.56 8.06 24.03
N PRO A 204 -5.51 7.74 24.93
CA PRO A 204 -5.53 6.45 25.58
C PRO A 204 -5.61 5.31 24.58
N LEU A 205 -4.91 4.23 24.85
CA LEU A 205 -5.04 2.97 24.12
C LEU A 205 -6.43 2.36 24.39
N ASN A 206 -7.00 1.72 23.41
CA ASN A 206 -8.30 1.04 23.54
C ASN A 206 -8.17 -0.30 24.26
N TYR A 207 -6.96 -0.89 24.31
CA TYR A 207 -6.64 -2.16 24.97
C TYR A 207 -5.12 -2.28 25.19
N HIS A 208 -4.71 -3.23 26.00
CA HIS A 208 -3.27 -3.46 26.26
C HIS A 208 -2.57 -3.98 24.99
N PRO A 209 -1.33 -3.51 24.73
CA PRO A 209 -0.56 -3.92 23.56
C PRO A 209 -0.46 -5.44 23.43
N GLY A 210 -0.79 -5.97 22.25
CA GLY A 210 -0.75 -7.39 21.91
C GLY A 210 -2.01 -8.19 22.26
N GLU A 211 -3.01 -7.63 22.94
CA GLU A 211 -4.19 -8.40 23.36
C GLU A 211 -5.29 -8.48 22.28
N GLN A 212 -5.34 -7.52 21.38
CA GLN A 212 -6.33 -7.48 20.31
C GLN A 212 -5.71 -6.96 19.02
N TRP A 213 -6.34 -7.26 17.90
CA TRP A 213 -6.05 -6.64 16.63
C TRP A 213 -7.07 -5.53 16.35
N GLN A 214 -6.58 -4.33 16.09
CA GLN A 214 -7.44 -3.20 15.73
C GLN A 214 -6.79 -2.31 14.69
N TYR A 215 -7.42 -2.24 13.51
CA TYR A 215 -6.96 -1.36 12.46
C TYR A 215 -6.89 0.10 12.92
N SER A 216 -5.72 0.72 12.82
CA SER A 216 -5.47 2.03 13.42
C SER A 216 -4.50 2.89 12.60
N ALA A 217 -4.17 4.06 13.14
CA ALA A 217 -3.15 4.95 12.60
C ALA A 217 -1.69 4.47 12.86
N ALA A 218 -1.49 3.25 13.34
CA ALA A 218 -0.18 2.71 13.69
C ALA A 218 0.86 2.85 12.57
N THR A 219 0.46 2.68 11.30
CA THR A 219 1.41 2.82 10.18
C THR A 219 1.82 4.28 9.91
N ASN A 220 1.13 5.29 10.45
CA ASN A 220 1.67 6.65 10.48
C ASN A 220 2.83 6.76 11.47
N VAL A 221 2.76 6.04 12.59
CA VAL A 221 3.89 5.92 13.53
C VAL A 221 5.05 5.16 12.87
N VAL A 222 4.77 4.08 12.12
CA VAL A 222 5.77 3.36 11.30
C VAL A 222 6.48 4.33 10.34
N GLY A 223 5.73 5.15 9.60
CA GLY A 223 6.33 6.17 8.71
C GLY A 223 7.22 7.16 9.46
N HIS A 224 6.78 7.64 10.62
CA HIS A 224 7.59 8.55 11.44
C HIS A 224 8.81 7.89 12.08
N LEU A 225 8.74 6.59 12.42
CA LEU A 225 9.92 5.83 12.84
C LEU A 225 10.96 5.74 11.71
N VAL A 226 10.53 5.60 10.45
CA VAL A 226 11.46 5.68 9.31
C VAL A 226 12.16 7.03 9.28
N GLU A 227 11.43 8.14 9.48
CA GLU A 227 12.01 9.49 9.49
C GLU A 227 13.04 9.67 10.61
N ILE A 228 12.71 9.25 11.83
CA ILE A 228 13.60 9.40 13.00
C ILE A 228 14.87 8.56 12.83
N ILE A 229 14.72 7.30 12.40
CA ILE A 229 15.84 6.36 12.34
C ILE A 229 16.76 6.69 11.16
N SER A 230 16.21 7.07 10.01
CA SER A 230 17.00 7.40 8.81
C SER A 230 17.53 8.83 8.80
N GLY A 231 16.90 9.75 9.54
CA GLY A 231 17.19 11.18 9.46
C GLY A 231 16.68 11.86 8.18
N GLN A 232 15.85 11.17 7.38
CA GLN A 232 15.26 11.67 6.15
C GLN A 232 13.73 11.77 6.28
N SER A 233 13.09 12.67 5.52
CA SER A 233 11.62 12.64 5.40
C SER A 233 11.17 11.36 4.69
N LEU A 234 9.96 10.89 5.01
CA LEU A 234 9.46 9.61 4.50
C LEU A 234 9.39 9.58 2.97
N ASP A 235 9.05 10.68 2.33
CA ASP A 235 8.99 10.77 0.85
C ASP A 235 10.38 10.62 0.21
N ILE A 236 11.40 11.24 0.78
CA ILE A 236 12.80 11.10 0.31
C ILE A 236 13.27 9.69 0.52
N PHE A 237 13.08 9.12 1.71
CA PHE A 237 13.49 7.74 2.00
C PHE A 237 12.84 6.74 1.04
N LEU A 238 11.52 6.81 0.86
CA LEU A 238 10.80 5.92 -0.05
C LEU A 238 11.28 6.08 -1.51
N LYS A 239 11.50 7.32 -1.94
CA LYS A 239 12.01 7.60 -3.29
C LYS A 239 13.38 6.97 -3.53
N GLU A 240 14.31 7.17 -2.58
CA GLU A 240 15.70 6.72 -2.75
C GLU A 240 15.86 5.21 -2.55
N ARG A 241 15.14 4.63 -1.59
CA ARG A 241 15.35 3.25 -1.16
C ARG A 241 14.40 2.25 -1.80
N ILE A 242 13.27 2.70 -2.36
CA ILE A 242 12.25 1.81 -2.94
C ILE A 242 11.87 2.26 -4.35
N PHE A 243 11.39 3.50 -4.52
CA PHE A 243 10.77 3.89 -5.80
C PHE A 243 11.78 4.00 -6.93
N SER A 244 12.89 4.71 -6.72
CA SER A 244 13.92 4.85 -7.77
C SER A 244 14.58 3.52 -8.11
N PRO A 245 15.01 2.68 -7.15
CA PRO A 245 15.57 1.37 -7.44
C PRO A 245 14.61 0.43 -8.19
N LEU A 246 13.30 0.51 -7.91
CA LEU A 246 12.28 -0.30 -8.57
C LEU A 246 11.68 0.35 -9.83
N ASP A 247 12.19 1.51 -10.28
CA ASP A 247 11.65 2.28 -11.42
C ASP A 247 10.15 2.63 -11.26
N MET A 248 9.71 2.95 -10.04
CA MET A 248 8.35 3.37 -9.69
C MET A 248 8.23 4.90 -9.84
N LYS A 249 8.12 5.38 -11.09
CA LYS A 249 8.22 6.80 -11.44
C LYS A 249 7.00 7.64 -11.08
N ASP A 250 5.87 6.99 -10.87
CA ASP A 250 4.56 7.61 -10.69
C ASP A 250 3.94 7.33 -9.31
N THR A 251 4.79 6.94 -8.33
CA THR A 251 4.38 6.72 -6.94
C THR A 251 4.87 7.88 -6.07
N HIS A 252 3.93 8.65 -5.49
CA HIS A 252 4.21 9.89 -4.78
C HIS A 252 3.23 10.13 -3.65
N PHE A 253 3.61 10.97 -2.66
CA PHE A 253 2.65 11.53 -1.69
C PHE A 253 1.87 12.71 -2.26
N TYR A 254 2.48 13.49 -3.12
CA TYR A 254 1.90 14.65 -3.78
C TYR A 254 2.35 14.66 -5.24
N LEU A 255 1.47 15.10 -6.11
CA LEU A 255 1.77 15.24 -7.54
C LEU A 255 2.25 16.65 -7.85
N ASP A 256 3.11 16.77 -8.83
CA ASP A 256 3.41 18.03 -9.50
C ASP A 256 2.42 18.27 -10.66
N ASP A 257 2.44 19.47 -11.21
CA ASP A 257 1.51 19.90 -12.27
C ASP A 257 1.66 19.07 -13.55
N THR A 258 2.86 18.47 -13.78
CA THR A 258 3.14 17.67 -14.99
C THR A 258 2.41 16.34 -14.98
N LYS A 259 2.07 15.82 -13.80
CA LYS A 259 1.38 14.55 -13.59
C LYS A 259 -0.10 14.70 -13.25
N GLY A 260 -0.55 15.93 -12.96
CA GLY A 260 -1.93 16.20 -12.56
C GLY A 260 -2.97 15.69 -13.52
N GLY A 261 -2.74 15.81 -14.83
CA GLY A 261 -3.65 15.35 -15.87
C GLY A 261 -3.83 13.82 -15.99
N ARG A 262 -3.08 13.04 -15.19
CA ARG A 262 -3.19 11.57 -15.11
C ARG A 262 -3.87 11.10 -13.82
N LEU A 263 -4.16 11.99 -12.88
CA LEU A 263 -4.85 11.64 -11.64
C LEU A 263 -6.31 11.33 -11.92
N THR A 264 -6.78 10.17 -11.50
CA THR A 264 -8.20 9.78 -11.61
C THR A 264 -9.07 10.63 -10.69
N ALA A 265 -10.29 10.99 -11.13
CA ALA A 265 -11.27 11.62 -10.26
C ALA A 265 -11.78 10.63 -9.19
N GLN A 266 -12.14 11.13 -8.00
CA GLN A 266 -12.63 10.31 -6.90
C GLN A 266 -14.13 10.52 -6.71
N TYR A 267 -14.84 9.42 -6.49
CA TYR A 267 -16.30 9.36 -6.39
C TYR A 267 -16.77 8.77 -5.06
N ALA A 268 -18.00 9.07 -4.71
CA ALA A 268 -18.72 8.42 -3.61
C ALA A 268 -20.12 7.96 -4.08
N PRO A 269 -20.71 6.94 -3.43
CA PRO A 269 -22.08 6.56 -3.72
C PRO A 269 -23.06 7.66 -3.30
N GLY A 270 -23.91 8.08 -4.22
CA GLY A 270 -25.00 9.01 -4.02
C GLY A 270 -26.36 8.31 -3.95
N LYS A 271 -27.40 8.94 -4.47
CA LYS A 271 -28.75 8.36 -4.50
C LYS A 271 -28.76 7.05 -5.30
N LYS A 272 -29.37 6.00 -4.72
CA LYS A 272 -29.43 4.63 -5.29
C LYS A 272 -28.04 4.06 -5.61
N ASN A 273 -27.05 4.40 -4.82
CA ASN A 273 -25.63 4.01 -4.96
C ASN A 273 -24.95 4.49 -6.26
N LYS A 274 -25.58 5.30 -7.07
CA LYS A 274 -24.91 5.89 -8.24
C LYS A 274 -23.83 6.86 -7.80
N ILE A 275 -22.69 6.81 -8.49
CA ILE A 275 -21.51 7.62 -8.12
C ILE A 275 -21.74 9.12 -8.29
N THR A 276 -21.14 9.91 -7.41
CA THR A 276 -21.07 11.37 -7.44
C THR A 276 -19.64 11.82 -7.20
N LEU A 277 -19.19 12.82 -7.97
CA LEU A 277 -17.85 13.38 -7.87
C LEU A 277 -17.58 13.97 -6.47
N GLN A 278 -16.41 13.68 -5.91
CA GLN A 278 -15.96 14.17 -4.61
C GLN A 278 -14.63 14.96 -4.68
N ASP A 279 -13.70 14.51 -5.51
CA ASP A 279 -12.39 15.15 -5.69
C ASP A 279 -12.03 15.01 -7.18
N PRO A 280 -11.92 16.10 -7.94
CA PRO A 280 -11.58 16.05 -9.36
C PRO A 280 -10.14 15.55 -9.54
N GLY A 281 -9.90 14.88 -10.66
CA GLY A 281 -8.57 14.46 -11.07
C GLY A 281 -7.77 15.60 -11.75
N THR A 282 -7.94 16.83 -11.29
CA THR A 282 -7.36 18.04 -11.89
C THR A 282 -6.45 18.76 -10.90
N GLU A 283 -5.87 19.87 -11.36
CA GLU A 283 -5.07 20.79 -10.54
C GLU A 283 -5.76 21.28 -9.26
N GLN A 284 -7.09 21.16 -9.17
CA GLN A 284 -7.85 21.52 -7.97
C GLN A 284 -7.83 20.42 -6.90
N SER A 285 -7.34 19.23 -7.22
CA SER A 285 -7.24 18.14 -6.25
C SER A 285 -6.28 18.48 -5.11
N ARG A 286 -6.67 18.10 -3.89
CA ARG A 286 -5.80 18.25 -2.71
C ARG A 286 -4.46 17.53 -2.84
N TRP A 287 -4.35 16.54 -3.70
CA TRP A 287 -3.11 15.80 -3.98
C TRP A 287 -2.09 16.63 -4.76
N ILE A 288 -2.53 17.76 -5.31
CA ILE A 288 -1.71 18.75 -6.00
C ILE A 288 -1.59 20.02 -5.16
N THR A 289 -2.70 20.49 -4.58
CA THR A 289 -2.79 21.81 -3.92
C THR A 289 -2.41 21.82 -2.44
N SER A 290 -2.42 20.65 -1.75
CA SER A 290 -2.12 20.60 -0.31
C SER A 290 -0.65 20.93 -0.01
N PRO A 291 -0.34 21.55 1.15
CA PRO A 291 1.04 21.67 1.62
C PRO A 291 1.74 20.31 1.69
N ARG A 292 2.97 20.24 1.18
CA ARG A 292 3.78 19.01 1.09
C ARG A 292 4.56 18.78 2.39
N ASN A 293 3.87 18.63 3.49
CA ASN A 293 4.47 18.59 4.83
C ASN A 293 4.05 17.35 5.66
N ILE A 294 3.06 16.57 5.18
CA ILE A 294 2.64 15.34 5.84
C ILE A 294 2.76 14.16 4.86
N PHE A 295 3.61 13.23 5.19
CA PHE A 295 3.86 12.02 4.42
C PHE A 295 3.28 10.81 5.16
N SER A 296 1.96 10.62 5.05
CA SER A 296 1.24 9.58 5.80
C SER A 296 1.62 8.17 5.35
N GLY A 297 2.37 7.44 6.16
CA GLY A 297 2.67 6.03 5.95
C GLY A 297 1.44 5.13 5.95
N GLY A 298 0.34 5.60 6.58
CA GLY A 298 -0.93 4.87 6.65
C GLY A 298 -1.81 4.96 5.40
N GLY A 299 -1.53 5.89 4.44
CA GLY A 299 -2.46 6.05 3.31
C GLY A 299 -2.21 7.25 2.40
N GLY A 300 -1.01 7.82 2.42
CA GLY A 300 -0.70 9.07 1.73
C GLY A 300 -0.35 8.96 0.25
N LEU A 301 -0.04 7.77 -0.27
CA LEU A 301 0.47 7.61 -1.62
C LEU A 301 -0.62 7.61 -2.70
N VAL A 302 -0.22 8.10 -3.86
CA VAL A 302 -0.81 7.80 -5.17
C VAL A 302 0.16 6.93 -5.95
N SER A 303 -0.35 6.12 -6.91
CA SER A 303 0.48 5.23 -7.72
C SER A 303 -0.22 4.83 -9.01
N THR A 304 0.51 4.32 -9.98
CA THR A 304 -0.03 3.62 -11.14
C THR A 304 -0.10 2.12 -10.88
N ALA A 305 -0.86 1.40 -11.72
CA ALA A 305 -0.88 -0.06 -11.68
C ALA A 305 0.51 -0.65 -11.93
N ARG A 306 1.24 -0.12 -12.91
CA ARG A 306 2.60 -0.56 -13.26
C ARG A 306 3.54 -0.48 -12.06
N ASP A 307 3.61 0.66 -11.40
CA ASP A 307 4.50 0.87 -10.26
C ASP A 307 4.16 -0.09 -9.11
N TYR A 308 2.85 -0.24 -8.82
CA TYR A 308 2.45 -1.11 -7.74
C TYR A 308 2.69 -2.59 -8.04
N LEU A 309 2.53 -3.03 -9.30
CA LEU A 309 2.88 -4.39 -9.73
C LEU A 309 4.39 -4.65 -9.60
N ARG A 310 5.25 -3.69 -9.93
CA ARG A 310 6.71 -3.80 -9.73
C ARG A 310 7.06 -3.96 -8.24
N PHE A 311 6.42 -3.19 -7.38
CA PHE A 311 6.58 -3.32 -5.95
C PHE A 311 6.15 -4.71 -5.44
N GLN A 312 4.98 -5.20 -5.87
CA GLN A 312 4.51 -6.52 -5.48
C GLN A 312 5.37 -7.65 -6.04
N GLN A 313 5.88 -7.48 -7.26
CA GLN A 313 6.78 -8.47 -7.86
C GLN A 313 8.12 -8.55 -7.10
N MET A 314 8.66 -7.42 -6.67
CA MET A 314 9.82 -7.40 -5.78
C MET A 314 9.58 -8.20 -4.51
N VAL A 315 8.40 -8.04 -3.89
CA VAL A 315 8.03 -8.81 -2.69
C VAL A 315 7.87 -10.30 -3.00
N LEU A 316 7.16 -10.65 -4.08
CA LEU A 316 6.96 -12.04 -4.50
C LEU A 316 8.29 -12.75 -4.78
N ASN A 317 9.25 -12.05 -5.37
CA ASN A 317 10.59 -12.55 -5.65
C ASN A 317 11.52 -12.63 -4.41
N GLY A 318 10.99 -12.42 -3.20
CA GLY A 318 11.81 -12.44 -1.99
C GLY A 318 12.76 -11.25 -1.85
N GLY A 319 12.28 -10.07 -2.25
CA GLY A 319 12.96 -8.79 -2.02
C GLY A 319 13.82 -8.28 -3.17
N GLU A 320 13.68 -8.82 -4.38
CA GLU A 320 14.48 -8.43 -5.55
C GLU A 320 13.63 -8.25 -6.79
N LEU A 321 13.99 -7.28 -7.63
CA LEU A 321 13.41 -7.11 -8.96
C LEU A 321 14.51 -6.65 -9.94
N ASN A 322 14.66 -7.33 -11.08
CA ASN A 322 15.60 -7.00 -12.16
C ASN A 322 17.05 -6.80 -11.66
N GLY A 323 17.51 -7.67 -10.74
CA GLY A 323 18.84 -7.59 -10.16
C GLY A 323 19.02 -6.52 -9.06
N VAL A 324 17.97 -5.77 -8.75
CA VAL A 324 17.98 -4.78 -7.66
C VAL A 324 17.36 -5.40 -6.40
N ARG A 325 18.16 -5.58 -5.36
CA ARG A 325 17.74 -6.11 -4.07
C ARG A 325 17.37 -5.00 -3.11
N ILE A 326 16.13 -5.06 -2.61
CA ILE A 326 15.58 -4.13 -1.60
C ILE A 326 15.67 -4.76 -0.20
N LEU A 327 15.36 -6.06 -0.07
CA LEU A 327 15.37 -6.83 1.18
C LEU A 327 15.93 -8.22 0.95
N ALA A 328 16.46 -8.84 1.99
CA ALA A 328 16.83 -10.25 1.97
C ALA A 328 15.59 -11.16 1.91
N PRO A 329 15.68 -12.37 1.31
CA PRO A 329 14.56 -13.32 1.24
C PRO A 329 14.01 -13.70 2.62
N GLY A 330 14.88 -13.85 3.62
CA GLY A 330 14.47 -14.15 5.00
C GLY A 330 13.62 -13.05 5.63
N THR A 331 13.93 -11.78 5.36
CA THR A 331 13.15 -10.63 5.83
C THR A 331 11.79 -10.58 5.15
N VAL A 332 11.72 -10.80 3.85
CA VAL A 332 10.44 -10.87 3.14
C VAL A 332 9.59 -12.03 3.65
N SER A 333 10.18 -13.19 3.90
CA SER A 333 9.45 -14.31 4.51
C SER A 333 8.89 -13.92 5.87
N LEU A 334 9.70 -13.28 6.73
CA LEU A 334 9.25 -12.79 8.03
C LEU A 334 8.10 -11.79 7.92
N ILE A 335 8.15 -10.85 6.98
CA ILE A 335 7.08 -9.86 6.74
C ILE A 335 5.74 -10.55 6.44
N LEU A 336 5.78 -11.65 5.69
CA LEU A 336 4.60 -12.36 5.19
C LEU A 336 4.13 -13.52 6.11
N GLU A 337 4.78 -13.72 7.28
CA GLU A 337 4.29 -14.65 8.29
C GLU A 337 3.11 -14.06 9.09
N ASN A 338 2.27 -14.93 9.67
CA ASN A 338 1.25 -14.50 10.61
C ASN A 338 1.87 -14.10 11.96
N HIS A 339 1.85 -12.82 12.30
CA HIS A 339 2.36 -12.26 13.56
C HIS A 339 1.29 -12.08 14.64
N THR A 340 0.03 -12.32 14.32
CA THR A 340 -1.10 -12.10 15.23
C THR A 340 -1.60 -13.38 15.89
N GLY A 341 -1.05 -14.55 15.53
CA GLY A 341 -1.51 -15.83 16.06
C GLY A 341 -3.01 -16.03 15.77
N ASP A 342 -3.77 -16.35 16.82
CA ASP A 342 -5.21 -16.61 16.75
C ASP A 342 -6.07 -15.35 17.03
N LEU A 343 -5.46 -14.16 17.08
CA LEU A 343 -6.25 -12.93 17.28
C LEU A 343 -7.21 -12.72 16.09
N PRO A 344 -8.51 -12.51 16.35
CA PRO A 344 -9.47 -12.30 15.27
C PRO A 344 -9.23 -10.98 14.54
N ILE A 345 -9.13 -11.05 13.22
CA ILE A 345 -8.95 -9.88 12.35
C ILE A 345 -10.33 -9.44 11.85
N TRP A 346 -11.02 -8.61 12.62
CA TRP A 346 -12.40 -8.22 12.33
C TRP A 346 -12.62 -7.57 10.95
N LEU A 347 -11.60 -6.90 10.40
CA LEU A 347 -11.70 -6.19 9.11
C LEU A 347 -11.73 -7.15 7.91
N THR A 348 -11.06 -8.28 8.00
CA THR A 348 -10.89 -9.24 6.90
C THR A 348 -11.66 -10.54 7.14
N GLY A 349 -12.09 -10.79 8.38
CA GLY A 349 -12.90 -11.93 8.76
C GLY A 349 -12.11 -13.16 9.19
N PRO A 350 -12.82 -14.27 9.46
CA PRO A 350 -12.20 -15.52 9.87
C PRO A 350 -11.25 -16.08 8.81
N GLY A 351 -10.36 -16.99 9.20
CA GLY A 351 -9.37 -17.59 8.32
C GLY A 351 -8.26 -16.65 7.86
N THR A 352 -8.16 -15.46 8.47
CA THR A 352 -7.14 -14.46 8.15
C THR A 352 -6.32 -14.07 9.36
N GLY A 353 -5.03 -13.76 9.13
CA GLY A 353 -4.10 -13.20 10.10
C GLY A 353 -3.47 -11.93 9.57
N PHE A 354 -2.45 -11.44 10.28
CA PHE A 354 -1.75 -10.23 9.89
C PHE A 354 -0.23 -10.38 10.02
N GLY A 355 0.46 -10.03 8.95
CA GLY A 355 1.92 -9.94 8.88
C GLY A 355 2.42 -8.55 9.24
N LEU A 356 3.63 -8.20 8.81
CA LEU A 356 4.18 -6.86 9.02
C LEU A 356 3.70 -5.93 7.88
N GLY A 357 2.45 -5.47 8.00
CA GLY A 357 1.81 -4.56 7.04
C GLY A 357 0.94 -5.22 5.97
N TYR A 358 0.77 -6.55 6.00
CA TYR A 358 -0.09 -7.33 5.10
C TYR A 358 -1.12 -8.15 5.86
N GLY A 359 -2.33 -8.29 5.31
CA GLY A 359 -3.24 -9.37 5.69
C GLY A 359 -2.75 -10.69 5.09
N ILE A 360 -2.88 -11.79 5.82
CA ILE A 360 -2.40 -13.12 5.42
C ILE A 360 -3.57 -14.08 5.43
N ILE A 361 -3.72 -14.92 4.41
CA ILE A 361 -4.68 -16.02 4.40
C ILE A 361 -4.09 -17.18 5.22
N ILE A 362 -4.77 -17.56 6.28
CA ILE A 362 -4.36 -18.67 7.17
C ILE A 362 -5.13 -19.94 6.83
N ASP A 363 -6.45 -19.80 6.72
CA ASP A 363 -7.38 -20.86 6.34
C ASP A 363 -8.29 -20.35 5.22
N ARG A 364 -8.12 -20.89 4.02
CA ARG A 364 -8.89 -20.46 2.85
C ARG A 364 -10.36 -20.87 2.91
N GLY A 365 -10.67 -21.94 3.62
CA GLY A 365 -12.04 -22.41 3.81
C GLY A 365 -12.83 -21.47 4.70
N GLU A 366 -12.28 -21.10 5.85
CA GLU A 366 -12.86 -20.11 6.75
C GLU A 366 -12.92 -18.71 6.11
N ALA A 367 -11.87 -18.29 5.39
CA ALA A 367 -11.83 -17.01 4.69
C ALA A 367 -12.77 -16.96 3.47
N ALA A 368 -13.32 -18.09 3.06
CA ALA A 368 -14.20 -18.25 1.89
C ALA A 368 -13.59 -17.57 0.65
N THR A 369 -12.31 -17.85 0.36
CA THR A 369 -11.53 -17.20 -0.69
C THR A 369 -10.86 -18.22 -1.61
N PRO A 370 -10.68 -17.92 -2.91
CA PRO A 370 -9.90 -18.78 -3.80
C PRO A 370 -8.38 -18.65 -3.60
N LEU A 371 -7.90 -17.63 -2.86
CA LEU A 371 -6.48 -17.42 -2.60
C LEU A 371 -5.88 -18.60 -1.84
N SER A 372 -4.62 -18.92 -2.13
CA SER A 372 -3.88 -19.95 -1.38
C SER A 372 -3.58 -19.49 0.05
N GLU A 373 -3.47 -20.44 0.97
CA GLU A 373 -2.90 -20.20 2.29
C GLU A 373 -1.48 -19.65 2.17
N GLY A 374 -1.13 -18.67 3.00
CA GLY A 374 0.09 -17.89 2.89
C GLY A 374 0.04 -16.75 1.87
N SER A 375 -1.08 -16.57 1.14
CA SER A 375 -1.27 -15.39 0.31
C SER A 375 -1.31 -14.13 1.15
N ALA A 376 -0.59 -13.09 0.69
CA ALA A 376 -0.54 -11.78 1.33
C ALA A 376 -1.34 -10.76 0.51
N TYR A 377 -2.07 -9.89 1.19
CA TYR A 377 -2.91 -8.90 0.51
C TYR A 377 -3.10 -7.65 1.33
N TRP A 378 -3.42 -6.55 0.68
CA TRP A 378 -4.00 -5.39 1.34
C TRP A 378 -4.74 -4.49 0.34
N GLY A 379 -5.73 -3.76 0.85
CA GLY A 379 -6.55 -2.89 0.01
C GLY A 379 -6.57 -1.43 0.46
N GLY A 380 -6.97 -0.54 -0.46
CA GLY A 380 -7.13 0.89 -0.21
C GLY A 380 -8.58 1.32 -0.04
N ALA A 381 -8.81 2.40 0.69
CA ALA A 381 -10.14 2.93 0.98
C ALA A 381 -10.90 3.42 -0.27
N TYR A 382 -10.22 3.60 -1.39
CA TYR A 382 -10.81 3.96 -2.68
C TYR A 382 -11.16 2.75 -3.55
N CYS A 383 -11.38 1.59 -2.92
CA CYS A 383 -11.69 0.33 -3.57
C CYS A 383 -10.57 -0.20 -4.46
N THR A 384 -9.34 -0.02 -4.04
CA THR A 384 -8.16 -0.67 -4.63
C THR A 384 -7.77 -1.91 -3.81
N LEU A 385 -7.25 -2.96 -4.46
CA LEU A 385 -6.77 -4.18 -3.81
C LEU A 385 -5.63 -4.77 -4.61
N SER A 386 -4.60 -5.26 -3.92
CA SER A 386 -3.59 -6.14 -4.49
C SER A 386 -3.36 -7.35 -3.59
N TRP A 387 -3.02 -8.47 -4.19
CA TRP A 387 -2.61 -9.67 -3.47
C TRP A 387 -1.43 -10.35 -4.17
N ILE A 388 -0.66 -11.11 -3.37
CA ILE A 388 0.45 -11.96 -3.77
C ILE A 388 0.09 -13.38 -3.37
N ASP A 389 0.08 -14.31 -4.30
CA ASP A 389 -0.07 -15.73 -4.04
C ASP A 389 1.25 -16.45 -4.36
N ARG A 390 2.04 -16.71 -3.33
CA ARG A 390 3.36 -17.33 -3.44
C ARG A 390 3.31 -18.77 -3.94
N LYS A 391 2.18 -19.46 -3.73
CA LYS A 391 2.02 -20.85 -4.16
C LYS A 391 1.82 -20.96 -5.67
N ASN A 392 1.16 -19.97 -6.25
CA ASN A 392 0.84 -19.93 -7.68
C ASN A 392 1.73 -18.98 -8.47
N ASP A 393 2.73 -18.34 -7.81
CA ASP A 393 3.56 -17.26 -8.37
C ASP A 393 2.72 -16.17 -9.06
N LEU A 394 1.67 -15.71 -8.37
CA LEU A 394 0.63 -14.88 -8.93
C LEU A 394 0.48 -13.56 -8.15
N ILE A 395 0.31 -12.46 -8.88
CA ILE A 395 -0.11 -11.17 -8.36
C ILE A 395 -1.41 -10.78 -9.04
N GLY A 396 -2.38 -10.32 -8.24
CA GLY A 396 -3.58 -9.67 -8.76
C GLY A 396 -3.68 -8.23 -8.25
N LEU A 397 -4.21 -7.36 -9.12
CA LEU A 397 -4.41 -5.95 -8.82
C LEU A 397 -5.73 -5.47 -9.42
N VAL A 398 -6.57 -4.85 -8.60
CA VAL A 398 -7.76 -4.12 -9.05
C VAL A 398 -7.73 -2.70 -8.49
N MET A 399 -7.96 -1.72 -9.34
CA MET A 399 -7.95 -0.31 -8.99
C MET A 399 -9.21 0.39 -9.51
N THR A 400 -9.89 1.11 -8.63
CA THR A 400 -10.96 2.05 -8.93
C THR A 400 -10.91 3.22 -7.95
N GLN A 401 -11.81 4.21 -8.06
CA GLN A 401 -11.77 5.41 -7.20
C GLN A 401 -13.13 5.73 -6.61
N VAL A 402 -13.68 4.78 -5.84
CA VAL A 402 -14.94 4.93 -5.11
C VAL A 402 -14.74 4.79 -3.61
N ARG A 403 -15.25 5.75 -2.81
CA ARG A 403 -15.20 5.70 -1.35
C ARG A 403 -16.43 6.39 -0.72
N PRO A 404 -17.15 5.71 0.20
CA PRO A 404 -17.06 4.30 0.56
C PRO A 404 -17.47 3.36 -0.58
N TYR A 405 -17.09 2.08 -0.50
CA TYR A 405 -17.36 1.07 -1.55
C TYR A 405 -18.17 -0.13 -1.04
N THR A 406 -18.84 0.01 0.10
CA THR A 406 -19.61 -1.08 0.73
C THR A 406 -20.78 -1.62 -0.08
N HIS A 407 -21.15 -0.90 -1.15
CA HIS A 407 -22.25 -1.24 -2.07
C HIS A 407 -21.80 -2.10 -3.27
N ILE A 408 -20.51 -2.40 -3.40
CA ILE A 408 -19.93 -3.18 -4.52
C ILE A 408 -18.98 -4.27 -4.01
N ASN A 409 -18.94 -5.40 -4.73
CA ASN A 409 -18.08 -6.54 -4.42
C ASN A 409 -16.93 -6.73 -5.43
N ILE A 410 -16.63 -5.72 -6.21
CA ILE A 410 -15.69 -5.74 -7.34
C ILE A 410 -14.35 -6.40 -7.03
N ARG A 411 -13.83 -6.20 -5.82
CA ARG A 411 -12.57 -6.82 -5.36
C ARG A 411 -12.68 -8.35 -5.29
N ARG A 412 -13.75 -8.86 -4.67
CA ARG A 412 -14.00 -10.29 -4.54
C ARG A 412 -14.34 -10.95 -5.86
N ASP A 413 -15.18 -10.29 -6.65
CA ASP A 413 -15.52 -10.79 -7.98
C ASP A 413 -14.28 -10.94 -8.84
N PHE A 414 -13.37 -9.95 -8.81
CA PHE A 414 -12.12 -10.04 -9.55
C PHE A 414 -11.21 -11.19 -9.05
N GLN A 415 -11.10 -11.38 -7.74
CA GLN A 415 -10.35 -12.53 -7.19
C GLN A 415 -10.94 -13.86 -7.69
N VAL A 416 -12.25 -14.06 -7.56
CA VAL A 416 -12.91 -15.29 -8.02
C VAL A 416 -12.69 -15.52 -9.52
N LEU A 417 -12.84 -14.46 -10.32
CA LEU A 417 -12.67 -14.51 -11.78
C LEU A 417 -11.22 -14.76 -12.19
N THR A 418 -10.25 -14.31 -11.42
CA THR A 418 -8.84 -14.63 -11.61
C THR A 418 -8.59 -16.13 -11.43
N TYR A 419 -8.99 -16.67 -10.28
CA TYR A 419 -8.68 -18.08 -9.96
C TYR A 419 -9.53 -19.09 -10.74
N GLN A 420 -10.75 -18.73 -11.17
CA GLN A 420 -11.52 -19.64 -12.04
C GLN A 420 -10.90 -19.80 -13.44
N ALA A 421 -10.05 -18.84 -13.84
CA ALA A 421 -9.33 -18.91 -15.10
C ALA A 421 -7.98 -19.64 -14.99
N LEU A 422 -7.42 -19.78 -13.80
CA LEU A 422 -6.19 -20.51 -13.53
C LEU A 422 -6.48 -22.02 -13.58
N ILE A 423 -5.88 -22.74 -14.55
CA ILE A 423 -6.16 -24.16 -14.83
C ILE A 423 -4.94 -25.08 -14.70
N LYS A 424 -3.75 -24.50 -14.50
CA LYS A 424 -2.50 -25.26 -14.30
C LYS A 424 -1.64 -24.64 -13.22
#